data_09d2494d53d701a174a32c0c3f3984e9
#
_entry.id   09d2494d53d701a174a32c0c3f3984e9
#
_cell.length_a   1.000
_cell.length_b   1.000
_cell.length_c   1.000
_cell.angle_alpha   90.00
_cell.angle_beta   90.00
_cell.angle_gamma   90.00
#
_symmetry.space_group_name_H-M   'P 1'
#
loop_
_entity.id
_entity.type
_entity.pdbx_description
1 polymer ?
#
loop_
_entity_poly.entity_id
_entity_poly.type
_entity_poly.pdbx_seq_one_letter_code
_entity_poly.pdbx_strand_id
1 'polypeptide(L)'
;MDTEPAELTVIDPDGLPNVVFRWTPARPPRAAVHVMHGLAEHARRYARLATALNAAGYVVYADDHRGHGETGTRTDSLGDFGPRGMEGVVDAVHAVTERVHSEHPGLPVFALGHSWGSFILYRYLQRYGADLAGALLTGTTHVAPGVEALGNFNAAFQPARTPYDWLSRDEAEVDAYLADPLCGFESVPLRSSPSVDRGASESGDDSTIPHALPVFVFNGAADPIGGAAGGRALADHLLALGLDDVTFRAYPDARHELFNEINRDEVVADVVAWLDARATTKDASGSGSARRANP
;
A
#
# COMPACT_ATOMS: atom_id res chain seq x y z
N MET A 1 -16.41 -4.96 16.24
CA MET A 1 -16.06 -3.65 16.80
C MET A 1 -14.67 -3.35 16.31
N ASP A 2 -14.52 -2.30 15.50
CA ASP A 2 -13.21 -1.87 15.04
C ASP A 2 -12.41 -1.43 16.26
N THR A 3 -11.23 -2.00 16.43
CA THR A 3 -10.34 -1.61 17.52
C THR A 3 -9.75 -0.24 17.18
N GLU A 4 -9.94 0.76 18.07
CA GLU A 4 -9.27 2.04 17.92
C GLU A 4 -7.75 1.82 17.84
N PRO A 5 -7.07 2.39 16.84
CA PRO A 5 -5.63 2.28 16.73
C PRO A 5 -4.90 3.11 17.78
N ALA A 6 -3.71 2.68 18.16
CA ALA A 6 -2.77 3.55 18.84
C ALA A 6 -2.19 4.55 17.82
N GLU A 7 -2.18 5.83 18.16
CA GLU A 7 -1.52 6.86 17.38
C GLU A 7 -0.05 7.00 17.78
N LEU A 8 0.83 7.09 16.82
CA LEU A 8 2.27 7.25 16.97
C LEU A 8 2.73 8.43 16.12
N THR A 9 3.90 8.98 16.45
CA THR A 9 4.60 9.94 15.59
C THR A 9 5.94 9.37 15.20
N VAL A 10 6.23 9.39 13.89
CA VAL A 10 7.53 9.03 13.33
C VAL A 10 8.12 10.27 12.66
N ILE A 11 9.33 10.64 13.09
CA ILE A 11 10.06 11.76 12.48
C ILE A 11 10.81 11.22 11.27
N ASP A 12 10.56 11.78 10.11
CA ASP A 12 11.24 11.39 8.90
C ASP A 12 12.63 12.03 8.74
N PRO A 13 13.43 11.67 7.73
CA PRO A 13 14.78 12.22 7.53
C PRO A 13 14.84 13.73 7.31
N ASP A 14 13.74 14.36 6.90
CA ASP A 14 13.66 15.81 6.72
C ASP A 14 13.20 16.53 8.00
N GLY A 15 12.95 15.78 9.10
CA GLY A 15 12.51 16.30 10.39
C GLY A 15 11.01 16.52 10.49
N LEU A 16 10.22 16.05 9.50
CA LEU A 16 8.76 16.15 9.52
C LEU A 16 8.14 15.06 10.42
N PRO A 17 7.17 15.42 11.31
CA PRO A 17 6.43 14.44 12.08
C PRO A 17 5.32 13.82 11.24
N ASN A 18 5.42 12.52 10.98
CA ASN A 18 4.38 11.75 10.30
C ASN A 18 3.50 11.05 11.35
N VAL A 19 2.19 11.20 11.22
CA VAL A 19 1.21 10.50 12.07
C VAL A 19 1.04 9.08 11.57
N VAL A 20 1.14 8.11 12.48
CA VAL A 20 1.07 6.69 12.18
C VAL A 20 0.04 6.03 13.09
N PHE A 21 -0.84 5.25 12.53
CA PHE A 21 -1.82 4.46 13.25
C PHE A 21 -1.38 3.01 13.34
N ARG A 22 -1.44 2.43 14.55
CA ARG A 22 -1.09 1.04 14.79
C ARG A 22 -2.29 0.28 15.37
N TRP A 23 -2.73 -0.76 14.66
CA TRP A 23 -3.70 -1.73 15.13
C TRP A 23 -2.97 -2.99 15.59
N THR A 24 -3.16 -3.35 16.85
CA THR A 24 -2.43 -4.46 17.48
C THR A 24 -3.38 -5.64 17.70
N PRO A 25 -3.03 -6.87 17.25
CA PRO A 25 -3.84 -8.05 17.49
C PRO A 25 -3.84 -8.44 18.99
N ALA A 26 -4.89 -9.15 19.42
CA ALA A 26 -5.02 -9.60 20.81
C ALA A 26 -3.97 -10.65 21.24
N ARG A 27 -3.29 -11.28 20.29
CA ARG A 27 -2.22 -12.27 20.52
C ARG A 27 -0.91 -11.72 19.96
N PRO A 28 0.25 -12.25 20.38
CA PRO A 28 1.53 -11.86 19.76
C PRO A 28 1.45 -11.97 18.24
N PRO A 29 1.87 -10.91 17.50
CA PRO A 29 1.75 -10.90 16.05
C PRO A 29 2.70 -11.92 15.39
N ARG A 30 2.24 -12.48 14.29
CA ARG A 30 3.03 -13.41 13.46
C ARG A 30 3.81 -12.71 12.35
N ALA A 31 3.36 -11.55 11.95
CA ALA A 31 4.02 -10.65 11.02
C ALA A 31 3.41 -9.23 11.16
N ALA A 32 4.06 -8.25 10.56
CA ALA A 32 3.56 -6.88 10.43
C ALA A 32 3.12 -6.59 8.99
N VAL A 33 2.10 -5.74 8.85
CA VAL A 33 1.68 -5.19 7.55
C VAL A 33 1.72 -3.67 7.63
N HIS A 34 2.53 -3.04 6.77
CA HIS A 34 2.57 -1.58 6.62
C HIS A 34 1.69 -1.20 5.42
N VAL A 35 0.64 -0.44 5.67
CA VAL A 35 -0.36 -0.03 4.67
C VAL A 35 -0.08 1.40 4.22
N MET A 36 0.05 1.61 2.92
CA MET A 36 0.28 2.88 2.23
C MET A 36 -0.99 3.26 1.47
N HIS A 37 -1.65 4.32 1.90
CA HIS A 37 -2.93 4.77 1.35
C HIS A 37 -2.78 5.49 0.00
N GLY A 38 -3.90 5.73 -0.69
CA GLY A 38 -3.95 6.42 -1.97
C GLY A 38 -3.87 7.96 -1.87
N LEU A 39 -3.87 8.62 -3.03
CA LEU A 39 -3.87 10.07 -3.11
C LEU A 39 -5.20 10.64 -2.62
N ALA A 40 -5.14 11.73 -1.87
CA ALA A 40 -6.29 12.45 -1.34
C ALA A 40 -7.26 11.57 -0.52
N GLU A 41 -6.66 10.70 0.28
CA GLU A 41 -7.30 9.92 1.32
C GLU A 41 -6.36 9.82 2.55
N HIS A 42 -6.62 8.94 3.51
CA HIS A 42 -5.83 8.81 4.73
C HIS A 42 -5.88 7.41 5.34
N ALA A 43 -4.94 7.12 6.25
CA ALA A 43 -4.72 5.81 6.84
C ALA A 43 -5.95 5.21 7.58
N ARG A 44 -6.77 6.03 8.23
CA ARG A 44 -7.94 5.54 8.99
C ARG A 44 -9.03 4.89 8.12
N ARG A 45 -9.05 5.14 6.81
CA ARG A 45 -9.95 4.45 5.88
C ARG A 45 -9.66 2.94 5.77
N TYR A 46 -8.50 2.52 6.23
CA TYR A 46 -8.08 1.11 6.27
C TYR A 46 -8.39 0.40 7.59
N ALA A 47 -9.14 1.02 8.52
CA ALA A 47 -9.47 0.43 9.83
C ALA A 47 -10.17 -0.93 9.71
N ARG A 48 -11.07 -1.11 8.74
CA ARG A 48 -11.76 -2.38 8.47
C ARG A 48 -10.78 -3.47 8.04
N LEU A 49 -9.88 -3.16 7.10
CA LEU A 49 -8.81 -4.06 6.67
C LEU A 49 -7.90 -4.41 7.84
N ALA A 50 -7.47 -3.40 8.61
CA ALA A 50 -6.60 -3.59 9.77
C ALA A 50 -7.24 -4.51 10.83
N THR A 51 -8.56 -4.35 11.09
CA THR A 51 -9.32 -5.23 11.99
C THR A 51 -9.30 -6.68 11.50
N ALA A 52 -9.52 -6.90 10.21
CA ALA A 52 -9.48 -8.25 9.62
C ALA A 52 -8.07 -8.88 9.68
N LEU A 53 -7.03 -8.09 9.37
CA LEU A 53 -5.64 -8.53 9.50
C LEU A 53 -5.25 -8.82 10.95
N ASN A 54 -5.72 -8.02 11.92
CA ASN A 54 -5.53 -8.30 13.35
C ASN A 54 -6.19 -9.63 13.77
N ALA A 55 -7.39 -9.91 13.28
CA ALA A 55 -8.07 -11.19 13.53
C ALA A 55 -7.25 -12.37 12.99
N ALA A 56 -6.51 -12.19 11.89
CA ALA A 56 -5.60 -13.16 11.30
C ALA A 56 -4.20 -13.17 11.97
N GLY A 57 -3.95 -12.30 12.97
CA GLY A 57 -2.71 -12.28 13.76
C GLY A 57 -1.60 -11.37 13.21
N TYR A 58 -1.93 -10.41 12.38
CA TYR A 58 -0.99 -9.39 11.88
C TYR A 58 -1.10 -8.10 12.70
N VAL A 59 0.01 -7.49 13.09
CA VAL A 59 0.02 -6.10 13.53
C VAL A 59 0.03 -5.20 12.29
N VAL A 60 -0.81 -4.16 12.30
CA VAL A 60 -0.95 -3.27 11.14
C VAL A 60 -0.48 -1.87 11.51
N TYR A 61 0.32 -1.29 10.64
CA TYR A 61 0.74 0.11 10.68
C TYR A 61 0.25 0.79 9.40
N ALA A 62 -0.26 2.01 9.53
CA ALA A 62 -0.57 2.86 8.39
C ALA A 62 -0.24 4.30 8.75
N ASP A 63 0.58 4.95 7.96
CA ASP A 63 0.90 6.35 8.13
C ASP A 63 -0.03 7.22 7.27
N ASP A 64 -0.35 8.40 7.78
CA ASP A 64 -0.82 9.47 6.93
C ASP A 64 0.40 10.07 6.22
N HIS A 65 0.49 9.87 4.92
CA HIS A 65 1.62 10.34 4.12
C HIS A 65 1.80 11.86 4.19
N ARG A 66 2.98 12.37 3.86
CA ARG A 66 3.20 13.81 3.74
C ARG A 66 2.10 14.47 2.93
N GLY A 67 1.53 15.56 3.44
CA GLY A 67 0.44 16.29 2.82
C GLY A 67 -0.92 15.60 2.88
N HIS A 68 -1.09 14.55 3.70
CA HIS A 68 -2.33 13.80 3.83
C HIS A 68 -2.76 13.66 5.30
N GLY A 69 -4.05 13.43 5.50
CA GLY A 69 -4.64 13.09 6.78
C GLY A 69 -4.21 14.01 7.92
N GLU A 70 -3.96 13.43 9.08
CA GLU A 70 -3.50 14.15 10.27
C GLU A 70 -2.07 14.71 10.12
N THR A 71 -1.19 14.05 9.33
CA THR A 71 0.14 14.58 9.02
C THR A 71 0.02 15.91 8.29
N GLY A 72 -0.75 15.96 7.22
CA GLY A 72 -0.96 17.19 6.44
C GLY A 72 -1.66 18.28 7.22
N THR A 73 -2.67 17.91 8.04
CA THR A 73 -3.43 18.86 8.85
C THR A 73 -2.56 19.48 9.95
N ARG A 74 -1.79 18.68 10.68
CA ARG A 74 -0.95 19.17 11.80
C ARG A 74 0.26 19.98 11.35
N THR A 75 0.70 19.79 10.12
CA THR A 75 1.82 20.53 9.55
C THR A 75 1.39 21.66 8.61
N ASP A 76 0.07 21.93 8.52
CA ASP A 76 -0.52 22.93 7.62
C ASP A 76 -0.06 22.75 6.16
N SER A 77 0.02 21.48 5.71
CA SER A 77 0.55 21.10 4.40
C SER A 77 -0.38 20.17 3.62
N LEU A 78 -1.70 20.17 3.90
CA LEU A 78 -2.63 19.29 3.21
C LEU A 78 -2.54 19.51 1.69
N GLY A 79 -2.25 18.41 0.95
CA GLY A 79 -2.02 18.44 -0.50
C GLY A 79 -0.59 18.81 -0.93
N ASP A 80 0.32 19.10 0.00
CA ASP A 80 1.73 19.42 -0.29
C ASP A 80 2.68 18.32 0.24
N PHE A 81 3.38 17.63 -0.67
CA PHE A 81 4.32 16.56 -0.33
C PHE A 81 5.72 17.09 0.04
N GLY A 82 5.88 18.41 0.03
CA GLY A 82 7.15 19.09 0.28
C GLY A 82 8.10 19.11 -0.93
N PRO A 83 9.24 19.80 -0.80
CA PRO A 83 10.13 20.13 -1.93
C PRO A 83 10.80 18.91 -2.57
N ARG A 84 10.86 17.77 -1.87
CA ARG A 84 11.44 16.53 -2.39
C ARG A 84 10.40 15.66 -3.10
N GLY A 85 9.11 16.03 -3.09
CA GLY A 85 8.03 15.31 -3.76
C GLY A 85 8.01 13.83 -3.39
N MET A 86 7.87 12.95 -4.39
CA MET A 86 7.78 11.49 -4.21
C MET A 86 8.96 10.91 -3.42
N GLU A 87 10.19 11.39 -3.66
CA GLU A 87 11.38 10.87 -2.96
C GLU A 87 11.31 11.14 -1.45
N GLY A 88 10.80 12.32 -1.05
CA GLY A 88 10.58 12.64 0.35
C GLY A 88 9.48 11.78 0.99
N VAL A 89 8.44 11.47 0.24
CA VAL A 89 7.37 10.55 0.70
C VAL A 89 7.90 9.12 0.89
N VAL A 90 8.68 8.61 -0.06
CA VAL A 90 9.29 7.28 0.04
C VAL A 90 10.21 7.17 1.24
N ASP A 91 11.03 8.20 1.52
CA ASP A 91 11.90 8.22 2.69
C ASP A 91 11.10 8.30 4.01
N ALA A 92 10.00 9.03 4.04
CA ALA A 92 9.11 9.09 5.20
C ALA A 92 8.46 7.71 5.48
N VAL A 93 7.95 7.05 4.45
CA VAL A 93 7.41 5.69 4.53
C VAL A 93 8.47 4.69 4.99
N HIS A 94 9.72 4.82 4.52
CA HIS A 94 10.83 3.97 4.98
C HIS A 94 11.09 4.16 6.47
N ALA A 95 11.09 5.39 6.99
CA ALA A 95 11.24 5.65 8.42
C ALA A 95 10.14 4.97 9.26
N VAL A 96 8.91 4.87 8.74
CA VAL A 96 7.84 4.11 9.38
C VAL A 96 8.15 2.61 9.37
N THR A 97 8.63 2.05 8.26
CA THR A 97 9.03 0.63 8.18
C THR A 97 10.19 0.32 9.15
N GLU A 98 11.18 1.21 9.26
CA GLU A 98 12.26 1.07 10.25
C GLU A 98 11.71 1.07 11.69
N ARG A 99 10.70 1.91 11.97
CA ARG A 99 10.01 1.90 13.26
C ARG A 99 9.31 0.56 13.52
N VAL A 100 8.66 -0.03 12.51
CA VAL A 100 8.05 -1.37 12.63
C VAL A 100 9.11 -2.42 12.96
N HIS A 101 10.24 -2.44 12.28
CA HIS A 101 11.35 -3.36 12.56
C HIS A 101 11.92 -3.17 13.97
N SER A 102 12.04 -1.92 14.43
CA SER A 102 12.51 -1.60 15.78
C SER A 102 11.57 -2.08 16.88
N GLU A 103 10.24 -1.95 16.67
CA GLU A 103 9.23 -2.41 17.64
C GLU A 103 9.04 -3.93 17.62
N HIS A 104 9.35 -4.57 16.49
CA HIS A 104 9.14 -6.02 16.27
C HIS A 104 10.38 -6.69 15.69
N PRO A 105 11.50 -6.79 16.44
CA PRO A 105 12.74 -7.37 15.93
C PRO A 105 12.55 -8.80 15.45
N GLY A 106 12.93 -9.07 14.19
CA GLY A 106 12.86 -10.39 13.56
C GLY A 106 11.47 -10.80 13.05
N LEU A 107 10.45 -9.96 13.23
CA LEU A 107 9.13 -10.20 12.67
C LEU A 107 9.14 -9.90 11.16
N PRO A 108 8.58 -10.78 10.29
CA PRO A 108 8.41 -10.46 8.88
C PRO A 108 7.55 -9.21 8.69
N VAL A 109 7.99 -8.29 7.84
CA VAL A 109 7.25 -7.07 7.49
C VAL A 109 6.81 -7.14 6.04
N PHE A 110 5.51 -7.06 5.80
CA PHE A 110 4.90 -6.92 4.48
C PHE A 110 4.46 -5.47 4.27
N ALA A 111 4.52 -4.99 3.03
CA ALA A 111 3.95 -3.70 2.67
C ALA A 111 2.76 -3.87 1.72
N LEU A 112 1.71 -3.07 1.92
CA LEU A 112 0.53 -3.03 1.07
C LEU A 112 0.32 -1.58 0.61
N GLY A 113 0.34 -1.35 -0.71
CA GLY A 113 0.07 -0.05 -1.31
C GLY A 113 -1.18 -0.05 -2.17
N HIS A 114 -2.04 0.96 -1.99
CA HIS A 114 -3.22 1.19 -2.80
C HIS A 114 -3.07 2.46 -3.62
N SER A 115 -3.41 2.40 -4.91
CA SER A 115 -3.43 3.59 -5.79
C SER A 115 -2.08 4.32 -5.76
N TRP A 116 -2.05 5.59 -5.41
CA TRP A 116 -0.80 6.34 -5.21
C TRP A 116 0.15 5.66 -4.21
N GLY A 117 -0.39 5.06 -3.14
CA GLY A 117 0.39 4.22 -2.22
C GLY A 117 1.04 3.02 -2.90
N SER A 118 0.46 2.47 -3.97
CA SER A 118 1.09 1.41 -4.75
C SER A 118 2.27 1.92 -5.58
N PHE A 119 2.23 3.17 -6.06
CA PHE A 119 3.36 3.82 -6.75
C PHE A 119 4.47 4.21 -5.76
N ILE A 120 4.11 4.65 -4.55
CA ILE A 120 5.06 4.84 -3.45
C ILE A 120 5.74 3.51 -3.14
N LEU A 121 4.97 2.43 -2.96
CA LEU A 121 5.51 1.10 -2.67
C LEU A 121 6.42 0.60 -3.79
N TYR A 122 6.06 0.78 -5.06
CA TYR A 122 6.91 0.39 -6.18
C TYR A 122 8.28 1.11 -6.14
N ARG A 123 8.28 2.43 -5.86
CA ARG A 123 9.52 3.22 -5.65
C ARG A 123 10.28 2.75 -4.42
N TYR A 124 9.56 2.39 -3.36
CA TYR A 124 10.14 1.80 -2.16
C TYR A 124 10.88 0.50 -2.49
N LEU A 125 10.30 -0.39 -3.30
CA LEU A 125 10.91 -1.66 -3.69
C LEU A 125 12.27 -1.47 -4.38
N GLN A 126 12.41 -0.44 -5.20
CA GLN A 126 13.65 -0.09 -5.89
C GLN A 126 14.76 0.36 -4.94
N ARG A 127 14.45 0.83 -3.74
CA ARG A 127 15.41 1.39 -2.78
C ARG A 127 15.58 0.55 -1.53
N TYR A 128 14.49 0.01 -1.04
CA TYR A 128 14.37 -0.62 0.28
C TYR A 128 13.66 -1.98 0.23
N GLY A 129 13.51 -2.58 -0.95
CA GLY A 129 12.77 -3.84 -1.10
C GLY A 129 13.34 -5.00 -0.29
N ALA A 130 14.63 -4.96 0.05
CA ALA A 130 15.28 -5.97 0.90
C ALA A 130 14.79 -5.97 2.36
N ASP A 131 14.15 -4.88 2.82
CA ASP A 131 13.61 -4.76 4.17
C ASP A 131 12.26 -5.45 4.34
N LEU A 132 11.66 -5.91 3.23
CA LEU A 132 10.33 -6.50 3.22
C LEU A 132 10.36 -8.02 3.03
N ALA A 133 9.40 -8.68 3.66
CA ALA A 133 9.11 -10.10 3.46
C ALA A 133 8.18 -10.33 2.25
N GLY A 134 7.55 -9.29 1.74
CA GLY A 134 6.71 -9.30 0.54
C GLY A 134 5.95 -8.00 0.35
N ALA A 135 5.43 -7.78 -0.86
CA ALA A 135 4.72 -6.57 -1.25
C ALA A 135 3.37 -6.88 -1.91
N LEU A 136 2.36 -6.07 -1.60
CA LEU A 136 1.00 -6.16 -2.14
C LEU A 136 0.66 -4.82 -2.80
N LEU A 137 0.35 -4.85 -4.10
CA LEU A 137 0.05 -3.65 -4.89
C LEU A 137 -1.37 -3.74 -5.47
N THR A 138 -2.21 -2.76 -5.19
CA THR A 138 -3.59 -2.72 -5.68
C THR A 138 -3.98 -1.33 -6.18
N GLY A 139 -4.99 -1.27 -7.06
CA GLY A 139 -5.36 -0.01 -7.73
C GLY A 139 -4.18 0.53 -8.55
N THR A 140 -3.42 -0.34 -9.21
CA THR A 140 -2.09 -0.08 -9.73
C THR A 140 -1.97 -0.39 -11.23
N THR A 141 -0.90 0.08 -11.83
CA THR A 141 -0.53 -0.21 -13.22
C THR A 141 0.98 -0.08 -13.40
N HIS A 142 1.53 -0.74 -14.43
CA HIS A 142 2.95 -0.61 -14.76
C HIS A 142 3.33 0.82 -15.18
N VAL A 143 2.44 1.47 -15.92
CA VAL A 143 2.63 2.87 -16.34
C VAL A 143 1.52 3.70 -15.72
N ALA A 144 1.88 4.65 -14.85
CA ALA A 144 0.89 5.54 -14.27
C ALA A 144 0.15 6.31 -15.39
N PRO A 145 -1.17 6.49 -15.29
CA PRO A 145 -1.90 7.32 -16.24
C PRO A 145 -1.34 8.74 -16.21
N GLY A 146 -1.13 9.33 -17.39
CA GLY A 146 -0.74 10.73 -17.50
C GLY A 146 -1.78 11.67 -16.90
N VAL A 147 -1.40 12.91 -16.56
CA VAL A 147 -2.28 13.92 -15.94
C VAL A 147 -3.56 14.14 -16.74
N GLU A 148 -3.50 14.04 -18.07
CA GLU A 148 -4.69 14.15 -18.93
C GLU A 148 -5.71 13.02 -18.72
N ALA A 149 -5.24 11.82 -18.34
CA ALA A 149 -6.11 10.68 -18.03
C ALA A 149 -6.73 10.79 -16.63
N LEU A 150 -6.14 11.56 -15.71
CA LEU A 150 -6.66 11.79 -14.36
C LEU A 150 -7.98 12.59 -14.33
N GLY A 151 -8.38 13.20 -15.46
CA GLY A 151 -9.54 14.09 -15.49
C GLY A 151 -10.90 13.44 -15.65
N ASN A 152 -11.02 12.14 -16.00
CA ASN A 152 -12.31 11.51 -16.29
C ASN A 152 -12.40 10.03 -15.93
N PHE A 153 -12.07 9.70 -14.68
CA PHE A 153 -12.19 8.32 -14.17
C PHE A 153 -13.63 7.78 -14.20
N ASN A 154 -14.63 8.66 -14.18
CA ASN A 154 -16.04 8.28 -14.30
C ASN A 154 -16.53 8.03 -15.74
N ALA A 155 -15.68 8.14 -16.75
CA ALA A 155 -16.13 7.99 -18.15
C ALA A 155 -16.88 6.67 -18.42
N ALA A 156 -16.40 5.58 -17.81
CA ALA A 156 -17.00 4.24 -17.96
C ALA A 156 -18.25 4.02 -17.08
N PHE A 157 -18.57 4.94 -16.14
CA PHE A 157 -19.63 4.78 -15.15
C PHE A 157 -20.79 5.78 -15.34
N GLN A 158 -21.09 6.13 -16.58
CA GLN A 158 -22.17 7.06 -16.91
C GLN A 158 -23.53 6.35 -17.02
N PRO A 159 -24.64 6.99 -16.52
CA PRO A 159 -24.68 8.26 -15.81
C PRO A 159 -24.11 8.14 -14.39
N ALA A 160 -23.09 8.95 -14.07
CA ALA A 160 -22.50 8.95 -12.74
C ALA A 160 -23.40 9.68 -11.73
N ARG A 161 -23.51 9.14 -10.53
CA ARG A 161 -24.22 9.74 -9.39
C ARG A 161 -23.38 10.85 -8.75
N THR A 162 -22.05 10.64 -8.68
CA THR A 162 -21.07 11.55 -8.08
C THR A 162 -19.80 11.64 -8.93
N PRO A 163 -18.88 12.59 -8.67
CA PRO A 163 -17.58 12.63 -9.31
C PRO A 163 -16.66 11.44 -8.97
N TYR A 164 -17.01 10.63 -7.95
CA TYR A 164 -16.16 9.59 -7.38
C TYR A 164 -16.76 8.17 -7.49
N ASP A 165 -17.77 7.96 -8.31
CA ASP A 165 -18.37 6.63 -8.48
C ASP A 165 -17.37 5.59 -8.98
N TRP A 166 -16.29 6.02 -9.63
CA TRP A 166 -15.20 5.15 -10.06
C TRP A 166 -14.43 4.47 -8.91
N LEU A 167 -14.58 4.96 -7.66
CA LEU A 167 -13.91 4.39 -6.50
C LEU A 167 -14.47 3.03 -6.12
N SER A 168 -15.79 2.89 -6.04
CA SER A 168 -16.45 1.67 -5.58
C SER A 168 -17.87 1.53 -6.14
N ARG A 169 -18.35 0.28 -6.22
CA ARG A 169 -19.78 -0.04 -6.46
C ARG A 169 -20.63 0.12 -5.19
N ASP A 170 -20.01 0.16 -4.01
CA ASP A 170 -20.69 0.44 -2.75
C ASP A 170 -20.89 1.95 -2.61
N GLU A 171 -22.12 2.41 -2.91
CA GLU A 171 -22.48 3.83 -2.88
C GLU A 171 -22.25 4.46 -1.49
N ALA A 172 -22.41 3.69 -0.42
CA ALA A 172 -22.19 4.19 0.94
C ALA A 172 -20.71 4.51 1.19
N GLU A 173 -19.78 3.75 0.62
CA GLU A 173 -18.34 4.03 0.71
C GLU A 173 -17.96 5.29 -0.11
N VAL A 174 -18.60 5.48 -1.28
CA VAL A 174 -18.43 6.71 -2.07
C VAL A 174 -18.96 7.92 -1.32
N ASP A 175 -20.13 7.81 -0.68
CA ASP A 175 -20.72 8.88 0.12
C ASP A 175 -19.86 9.20 1.35
N ALA A 176 -19.29 8.18 2.01
CA ALA A 176 -18.36 8.36 3.13
C ALA A 176 -17.09 9.10 2.69
N TYR A 177 -16.53 8.75 1.50
CA TYR A 177 -15.38 9.48 0.94
C TYR A 177 -15.70 10.97 0.69
N LEU A 178 -16.86 11.26 0.12
CA LEU A 178 -17.31 12.64 -0.16
C LEU A 178 -17.59 13.45 1.10
N ALA A 179 -18.01 12.80 2.16
CA ALA A 179 -18.33 13.45 3.43
C ALA A 179 -17.08 13.70 4.31
N ASP A 180 -15.96 13.06 4.01
CA ASP A 180 -14.73 13.15 4.79
C ASP A 180 -13.90 14.36 4.35
N PRO A 181 -13.66 15.36 5.23
CA PRO A 181 -12.89 16.55 4.89
C PRO A 181 -11.39 16.27 4.61
N LEU A 182 -10.90 15.08 4.97
CA LEU A 182 -9.53 14.62 4.70
C LEU A 182 -9.43 13.82 3.39
N CYS A 183 -10.54 13.75 2.62
CA CYS A 183 -10.59 13.07 1.33
C CYS A 183 -10.91 14.05 0.18
N GLY A 184 -10.52 13.70 -1.03
CA GLY A 184 -10.90 14.45 -2.24
C GLY A 184 -10.27 15.84 -2.40
N PHE A 185 -9.29 16.19 -1.59
CA PHE A 185 -8.59 17.48 -1.70
C PHE A 185 -7.65 17.50 -2.92
N GLU A 186 -7.35 18.70 -3.39
CA GLU A 186 -6.41 18.88 -4.50
C GLU A 186 -4.96 18.90 -4.01
N SER A 187 -4.08 18.12 -4.64
CA SER A 187 -2.65 18.12 -4.32
C SER A 187 -1.87 19.14 -5.14
N VAL A 188 -0.95 19.86 -4.48
CA VAL A 188 -0.08 20.87 -5.10
C VAL A 188 0.79 20.29 -6.22
N PRO A 189 1.44 19.11 -6.07
CA PRO A 189 2.25 18.52 -7.13
C PRO A 189 1.46 18.18 -8.40
N LEU A 190 0.17 17.79 -8.28
CA LEU A 190 -0.67 17.52 -9.45
C LEU A 190 -1.01 18.78 -10.25
N ARG A 191 -1.03 19.95 -9.58
CA ARG A 191 -1.30 21.23 -10.24
C ARG A 191 -0.08 21.83 -10.94
N SER A 192 1.13 21.55 -10.47
CA SER A 192 2.32 22.33 -10.80
C SER A 192 3.49 21.55 -11.37
N SER A 193 3.45 20.21 -11.40
CA SER A 193 4.62 19.42 -11.76
C SER A 193 4.40 18.46 -12.93
N PRO A 194 5.23 18.59 -14.00
CA PRO A 194 5.32 17.55 -15.03
C PRO A 194 5.83 16.20 -14.51
N SER A 195 6.32 16.15 -13.26
CA SER A 195 6.89 14.92 -12.65
C SER A 195 5.86 13.94 -12.13
N VAL A 196 4.59 14.32 -12.00
CA VAL A 196 3.49 13.39 -11.74
C VAL A 196 3.16 12.57 -12.99
N ASP A 197 3.52 13.07 -14.19
CA ASP A 197 3.38 12.37 -15.46
C ASP A 197 4.30 11.14 -15.61
N ARG A 198 5.28 11.01 -14.72
CA ARG A 198 6.23 9.91 -14.79
C ARG A 198 5.80 8.84 -13.81
N GLY A 199 5.18 7.80 -14.35
CA GLY A 199 4.79 6.63 -13.60
C GLY A 199 5.94 6.00 -12.80
N ALA A 200 5.62 5.01 -12.02
CA ALA A 200 6.57 4.28 -11.19
C ALA A 200 7.88 3.91 -11.91
N SER A 201 7.85 3.74 -13.24
CA SER A 201 8.97 3.25 -14.04
C SER A 201 10.05 4.27 -14.45
N GLU A 202 9.83 5.59 -14.35
CA GLU A 202 10.75 6.52 -15.03
C GLU A 202 11.91 7.09 -14.20
N SER A 203 12.02 6.83 -12.89
CA SER A 203 13.07 7.45 -12.07
C SER A 203 13.79 6.53 -11.09
N GLY A 204 13.57 5.21 -11.15
CA GLY A 204 14.25 4.22 -10.33
C GLY A 204 14.94 3.14 -11.16
N ASP A 205 15.76 2.36 -10.51
CA ASP A 205 16.42 1.20 -11.11
C ASP A 205 15.68 -0.08 -10.68
N ASP A 206 14.89 -0.64 -11.59
CA ASP A 206 14.12 -1.86 -11.33
C ASP A 206 15.04 -3.07 -11.04
N SER A 207 16.29 -3.02 -11.51
CA SER A 207 17.27 -4.11 -11.28
C SER A 207 17.67 -4.25 -9.80
N THR A 208 17.34 -3.27 -8.97
CA THR A 208 17.60 -3.31 -7.52
C THR A 208 16.50 -4.02 -6.73
N ILE A 209 15.35 -4.30 -7.34
CA ILE A 209 14.25 -5.04 -6.68
C ILE A 209 14.71 -6.49 -6.43
N PRO A 210 14.66 -6.98 -5.17
CA PRO A 210 15.12 -8.33 -4.88
C PRO A 210 14.31 -9.39 -5.62
N HIS A 211 14.95 -10.27 -6.40
CA HIS A 211 14.27 -11.32 -7.17
C HIS A 211 13.46 -12.29 -6.29
N ALA A 212 13.95 -12.56 -5.08
CA ALA A 212 13.28 -13.45 -4.13
C ALA A 212 12.10 -12.77 -3.36
N LEU A 213 11.82 -11.48 -3.62
CA LEU A 213 10.72 -10.77 -2.95
C LEU A 213 9.38 -11.24 -3.53
N PRO A 214 8.48 -11.85 -2.72
CA PRO A 214 7.14 -12.17 -3.17
C PRO A 214 6.32 -10.91 -3.43
N VAL A 215 5.62 -10.86 -4.55
CA VAL A 215 4.75 -9.73 -4.91
C VAL A 215 3.35 -10.21 -5.29
N PHE A 216 2.33 -9.57 -4.72
CA PHE A 216 0.94 -9.76 -5.11
C PHE A 216 0.39 -8.49 -5.74
N VAL A 217 0.08 -8.56 -7.03
CA VAL A 217 -0.59 -7.50 -7.78
C VAL A 217 -2.05 -7.88 -7.93
N PHE A 218 -2.97 -7.00 -7.51
CA PHE A 218 -4.40 -7.28 -7.63
C PHE A 218 -5.22 -6.01 -7.84
N ASN A 219 -6.16 -6.07 -8.80
CA ASN A 219 -6.94 -4.91 -9.21
C ASN A 219 -8.43 -5.26 -9.36
N GLY A 220 -9.28 -4.24 -9.23
CA GLY A 220 -10.62 -4.30 -9.79
C GLY A 220 -10.56 -4.34 -11.32
N ALA A 221 -11.30 -5.25 -11.96
CA ALA A 221 -11.24 -5.37 -13.41
C ALA A 221 -11.82 -4.13 -14.13
N ALA A 222 -12.71 -3.39 -13.45
CA ALA A 222 -13.31 -2.15 -13.94
C ALA A 222 -12.61 -0.88 -13.41
N ASP A 223 -11.46 -1.01 -12.75
CA ASP A 223 -10.68 0.14 -12.26
C ASP A 223 -10.15 0.99 -13.43
N PRO A 224 -10.51 2.28 -13.54
CA PRO A 224 -10.08 3.14 -14.65
C PRO A 224 -8.59 3.50 -14.63
N ILE A 225 -7.88 3.31 -13.51
CA ILE A 225 -6.44 3.60 -13.39
C ILE A 225 -5.60 2.52 -14.07
N GLY A 226 -5.94 1.27 -13.92
CA GLY A 226 -5.19 0.18 -14.54
C GLY A 226 -6.06 -1.00 -14.92
N GLY A 227 -7.09 -1.28 -14.16
CA GLY A 227 -7.97 -2.41 -14.37
C GLY A 227 -7.23 -3.75 -14.36
N ALA A 228 -7.85 -4.75 -14.97
CA ALA A 228 -7.22 -6.06 -15.13
C ALA A 228 -5.96 -6.00 -16.03
N ALA A 229 -5.98 -5.17 -17.07
CA ALA A 229 -4.89 -5.08 -18.04
C ALA A 229 -3.64 -4.42 -17.44
N GLY A 230 -3.80 -3.30 -16.73
CA GLY A 230 -2.68 -2.58 -16.11
C GLY A 230 -2.02 -3.37 -14.98
N GLY A 231 -2.84 -4.03 -14.13
CA GLY A 231 -2.29 -4.91 -13.10
C GLY A 231 -1.56 -6.13 -13.67
N ARG A 232 -2.11 -6.74 -14.74
CA ARG A 232 -1.43 -7.82 -15.45
C ARG A 232 -0.09 -7.35 -16.05
N ALA A 233 -0.07 -6.17 -16.69
CA ALA A 233 1.15 -5.62 -17.26
C ALA A 233 2.24 -5.38 -16.20
N LEU A 234 1.87 -4.92 -15.00
CA LEU A 234 2.81 -4.79 -13.88
C LEU A 234 3.34 -6.15 -13.42
N ALA A 235 2.47 -7.14 -13.26
CA ALA A 235 2.89 -8.49 -12.87
C ALA A 235 3.83 -9.12 -13.90
N ASP A 236 3.52 -9.00 -15.19
CA ASP A 236 4.34 -9.53 -16.29
C ASP A 236 5.70 -8.80 -16.37
N HIS A 237 5.73 -7.48 -16.08
CA HIS A 237 6.98 -6.72 -15.98
C HIS A 237 7.86 -7.23 -14.84
N LEU A 238 7.30 -7.42 -13.63
CA LEU A 238 8.05 -7.95 -12.48
C LEU A 238 8.61 -9.36 -12.76
N LEU A 239 7.82 -10.22 -13.41
CA LEU A 239 8.31 -11.54 -13.87
C LEU A 239 9.45 -11.40 -14.89
N ALA A 240 9.36 -10.44 -15.82
CA ALA A 240 10.42 -10.18 -16.80
C ALA A 240 11.71 -9.63 -16.16
N LEU A 241 11.61 -8.94 -15.03
CA LEU A 241 12.77 -8.54 -14.20
C LEU A 241 13.41 -9.71 -13.46
N GLY A 242 12.77 -10.90 -13.46
CA GLY A 242 13.30 -12.10 -12.83
C GLY A 242 12.83 -12.33 -11.40
N LEU A 243 11.73 -11.71 -10.95
CA LEU A 243 11.14 -12.04 -9.65
C LEU A 243 10.56 -13.47 -9.69
N ASP A 244 10.85 -14.26 -8.65
CA ASP A 244 10.51 -15.69 -8.59
C ASP A 244 9.04 -15.96 -8.19
N ASP A 245 8.43 -15.06 -7.40
CA ASP A 245 7.09 -15.24 -6.83
C ASP A 245 6.22 -13.99 -7.07
N VAL A 246 5.58 -13.93 -8.21
CA VAL A 246 4.62 -12.88 -8.57
C VAL A 246 3.24 -13.49 -8.76
N THR A 247 2.30 -13.08 -7.92
CA THR A 247 0.88 -13.46 -8.01
C THR A 247 0.09 -12.30 -8.63
N PHE A 248 -0.84 -12.61 -9.55
CA PHE A 248 -1.78 -11.62 -10.10
C PHE A 248 -3.21 -12.10 -9.94
N ARG A 249 -4.11 -11.19 -9.50
CA ARG A 249 -5.56 -11.40 -9.48
C ARG A 249 -6.33 -10.16 -9.94
N ALA A 250 -7.35 -10.36 -10.76
CA ALA A 250 -8.33 -9.33 -11.09
C ALA A 250 -9.70 -9.73 -10.55
N TYR A 251 -10.40 -8.78 -9.89
CA TYR A 251 -11.74 -9.01 -9.37
C TYR A 251 -12.77 -8.49 -10.37
N PRO A 252 -13.62 -9.37 -10.92
CA PRO A 252 -14.62 -8.99 -11.92
C PRO A 252 -15.51 -7.86 -11.41
N ASP A 253 -15.81 -6.91 -12.30
CA ASP A 253 -16.67 -5.73 -12.06
C ASP A 253 -16.27 -4.80 -10.91
N ALA A 254 -15.29 -5.18 -10.08
CA ALA A 254 -14.79 -4.34 -9.00
C ALA A 254 -14.08 -3.11 -9.57
N ARG A 255 -14.27 -1.97 -8.91
CA ARG A 255 -13.70 -0.68 -9.24
C ARG A 255 -12.37 -0.47 -8.50
N HIS A 256 -12.01 0.76 -8.20
CA HIS A 256 -10.68 1.13 -7.75
C HIS A 256 -10.34 0.69 -6.32
N GLU A 257 -11.24 0.97 -5.37
CA GLU A 257 -11.00 0.75 -3.92
C GLU A 257 -11.47 -0.65 -3.49
N LEU A 258 -10.67 -1.69 -3.75
CA LEU A 258 -11.04 -3.08 -3.49
C LEU A 258 -11.43 -3.37 -2.04
N PHE A 259 -10.84 -2.67 -1.06
CA PHE A 259 -11.15 -2.84 0.36
C PHE A 259 -12.45 -2.15 0.79
N ASN A 260 -13.02 -1.33 -0.09
CA ASN A 260 -14.29 -0.63 0.05
C ASN A 260 -15.34 -1.10 -0.97
N GLU A 261 -15.06 -2.18 -1.70
CA GLU A 261 -15.95 -2.76 -2.68
C GLU A 261 -17.04 -3.64 -2.04
N ILE A 262 -18.12 -3.93 -2.80
CA ILE A 262 -19.19 -4.83 -2.33
C ILE A 262 -18.69 -6.26 -2.07
N ASN A 263 -17.62 -6.70 -2.73
CA ASN A 263 -16.96 -7.99 -2.54
C ASN A 263 -15.65 -7.90 -1.72
N ARG A 264 -15.50 -6.87 -0.88
CA ARG A 264 -14.31 -6.65 -0.04
C ARG A 264 -13.91 -7.84 0.82
N ASP A 265 -14.88 -8.61 1.29
CA ASP A 265 -14.59 -9.79 2.13
C ASP A 265 -13.81 -10.86 1.36
N GLU A 266 -14.11 -11.07 0.08
CA GLU A 266 -13.35 -11.94 -0.82
C GLU A 266 -11.91 -11.41 -0.98
N VAL A 267 -11.77 -10.11 -1.24
CA VAL A 267 -10.45 -9.47 -1.39
C VAL A 267 -9.60 -9.63 -0.14
N VAL A 268 -10.20 -9.36 1.02
CA VAL A 268 -9.51 -9.50 2.33
C VAL A 268 -9.10 -10.95 2.59
N ALA A 269 -9.98 -11.92 2.28
CA ALA A 269 -9.67 -13.35 2.43
C ALA A 269 -8.47 -13.77 1.57
N ASP A 270 -8.38 -13.28 0.33
CA ASP A 270 -7.25 -13.55 -0.56
C ASP A 270 -5.94 -12.92 -0.05
N VAL A 271 -6.01 -11.66 0.42
CA VAL A 271 -4.86 -10.98 1.04
C VAL A 271 -4.37 -11.77 2.25
N VAL A 272 -5.27 -12.19 3.15
CA VAL A 272 -4.90 -12.99 4.32
C VAL A 272 -4.29 -14.33 3.89
N ALA A 273 -4.90 -15.04 2.92
CA ALA A 273 -4.39 -16.31 2.44
C ALA A 273 -2.98 -16.16 1.80
N TRP A 274 -2.76 -15.09 1.05
CA TRP A 274 -1.45 -14.81 0.44
C TRP A 274 -0.38 -14.50 1.50
N LEU A 275 -0.72 -13.69 2.50
CA LEU A 275 0.15 -13.38 3.64
C LEU A 275 0.44 -14.64 4.46
N ASP A 276 -0.57 -15.45 4.76
CA ASP A 276 -0.45 -16.68 5.56
C ASP A 276 0.52 -17.69 4.95
N ALA A 277 0.52 -17.79 3.63
CA ALA A 277 1.44 -18.67 2.90
C ALA A 277 2.92 -18.21 3.00
N ARG A 278 3.18 -16.95 3.36
CA ARG A 278 4.52 -16.31 3.36
C ARG A 278 4.99 -15.81 4.72
N ALA A 279 4.09 -15.68 5.68
CA ALA A 279 4.41 -15.24 7.05
C ALA A 279 5.07 -16.32 7.93
N THR A 280 5.51 -17.44 7.36
CA THR A 280 6.26 -18.45 8.12
C THR A 280 7.61 -17.86 8.51
N THR A 281 7.80 -17.64 9.81
CA THR A 281 9.13 -17.41 10.37
C THR A 281 10.05 -18.51 9.85
N LYS A 282 11.23 -18.14 9.32
CA LYS A 282 12.31 -19.12 9.14
C LYS A 282 12.56 -19.70 10.52
N ASP A 283 11.96 -20.86 10.81
CA ASP A 283 12.34 -21.63 11.98
C ASP A 283 13.85 -21.74 11.94
N ALA A 284 14.47 -21.48 13.09
CA ALA A 284 15.90 -21.64 13.32
C ALA A 284 16.31 -23.12 13.20
N SER A 285 16.17 -23.70 11.99
CA SER A 285 16.70 -25.02 11.63
C SER A 285 18.17 -24.91 11.29
N GLY A 286 18.96 -24.54 12.28
CA GLY A 286 20.42 -24.34 12.17
C GLY A 286 21.15 -24.70 13.46
N SER A 287 20.75 -25.79 14.15
CA SER A 287 21.63 -26.36 15.18
C SER A 287 21.27 -27.82 15.45
N GLY A 288 21.94 -28.72 14.78
CA GLY A 288 21.74 -30.16 15.02
C GLY A 288 22.74 -31.06 14.30
N SER A 289 23.99 -30.59 14.04
CA SER A 289 25.08 -31.52 13.77
C SER A 289 25.75 -31.91 15.09
N ALA A 290 25.11 -32.81 15.82
CA ALA A 290 25.76 -33.52 16.89
C ALA A 290 26.91 -34.34 16.28
N ARG A 291 28.15 -33.89 16.50
CA ARG A 291 29.35 -34.71 16.30
C ARG A 291 29.19 -35.96 17.18
N ARG A 292 28.86 -37.10 16.58
CA ARG A 292 29.08 -38.40 17.21
C ARG A 292 30.59 -38.59 17.34
N ALA A 293 31.11 -38.46 18.56
CA ALA A 293 32.39 -39.05 18.94
C ALA A 293 32.22 -40.57 18.91
N ASN A 294 33.06 -41.23 18.17
CA ASN A 294 33.20 -42.70 18.22
C ASN A 294 34.44 -43.03 19.06
N PRO A 295 34.42 -44.12 19.83
CA PRO A 295 35.40 -44.51 20.83
C PRO A 295 36.81 -44.87 20.26
#